data_3888917de02cdb9d33147edaccd7d6f7
#
_entry.id   3888917de02cdb9d33147edaccd7d6f7
#
_cell.length_a   1.000
_cell.length_b   1.000
_cell.length_c   1.000
_cell.angle_alpha   90.00
_cell.angle_beta   90.00
_cell.angle_gamma   90.00
#
_symmetry.space_group_name_H-M   'P 1'
#
loop_
_entity.id
_entity.type
_entity.pdbx_description
1 polymer ?
#
loop_
_entity_poly.entity_id
_entity_poly.type
_entity_poly.pdbx_seq_one_letter_code
_entity_poly.pdbx_strand_id
1 'polypeptide(L)'
;MAEDRKKVVCIEDEPEMIDLVKLILGRKGFQVVGANGGREGLALIERERPNLVLLDLMMPDMDGWEVYQQMKAREDMKTIPVIIVTAKAQSIDRVLGLHIAKVDDYITKPFGPQELLESVERVLAKVSA
;
A
#
# COMPACT_ATOMS: atom_id res chain seq x y z
N MET A 1 -13.19 12.75 14.22
CA MET A 1 -14.28 12.82 13.24
C MET A 1 -13.99 11.85 12.10
N ALA A 2 -15.04 11.22 11.59
CA ALA A 2 -14.87 10.20 10.54
C ALA A 2 -14.23 10.78 9.28
N GLU A 3 -14.60 11.99 8.91
CA GLU A 3 -14.04 12.62 7.70
C GLU A 3 -12.58 13.03 7.86
N ASP A 4 -12.07 13.03 9.08
CA ASP A 4 -10.66 13.35 9.32
C ASP A 4 -9.75 12.12 9.29
N ARG A 5 -10.37 10.95 9.19
CA ARG A 5 -9.58 9.72 9.19
C ARG A 5 -8.79 9.57 7.90
N LYS A 6 -7.53 9.17 8.04
CA LYS A 6 -6.71 8.86 6.87
C LYS A 6 -7.19 7.54 6.28
N LYS A 7 -7.28 7.51 4.96
CA LYS A 7 -7.77 6.35 4.23
C LYS A 7 -6.60 5.62 3.58
N VAL A 8 -6.57 4.30 3.76
CA VAL A 8 -5.53 3.44 3.18
C VAL A 8 -6.21 2.41 2.29
N VAL A 9 -5.73 2.27 1.07
CA VAL A 9 -6.16 1.18 0.19
C VAL A 9 -5.11 0.08 0.29
N CYS A 10 -5.55 -1.14 0.58
CA CYS A 10 -4.68 -2.31 0.70
C CYS A 10 -4.97 -3.24 -0.46
N ILE A 11 -4.00 -3.40 -1.36
CA ILE A 11 -4.13 -4.27 -2.53
C ILE A 11 -3.34 -5.55 -2.27
N GLU A 12 -4.06 -6.65 -2.08
CA GLU A 12 -3.50 -7.89 -1.60
C GLU A 12 -4.44 -9.04 -1.96
N ASP A 13 -3.91 -10.12 -2.53
CA ASP A 13 -4.77 -11.24 -2.96
C ASP A 13 -5.14 -12.20 -1.85
N GLU A 14 -4.57 -12.06 -0.66
CA GLU A 14 -4.92 -12.90 0.49
C GLU A 14 -5.87 -12.17 1.42
N PRO A 15 -7.14 -12.62 1.51
CA PRO A 15 -8.13 -11.91 2.34
C PRO A 15 -7.73 -11.80 3.82
N GLU A 16 -7.06 -12.83 4.35
CA GLU A 16 -6.64 -12.80 5.74
C GLU A 16 -5.64 -11.67 6.00
N MET A 17 -4.80 -11.38 5.02
CA MET A 17 -3.82 -10.31 5.16
C MET A 17 -4.52 -8.95 5.15
N ILE A 18 -5.54 -8.79 4.30
CA ILE A 18 -6.33 -7.56 4.29
C ILE A 18 -7.00 -7.38 5.66
N ASP A 19 -7.55 -8.45 6.21
CA ASP A 19 -8.21 -8.38 7.52
C ASP A 19 -7.21 -7.99 8.61
N LEU A 20 -6.00 -8.53 8.55
CA LEU A 20 -4.97 -8.19 9.52
C LEU A 20 -4.58 -6.72 9.44
N VAL A 21 -4.41 -6.21 8.22
CA VAL A 21 -4.07 -4.80 8.03
C VAL A 21 -5.20 -3.91 8.55
N LYS A 22 -6.45 -4.28 8.29
CA LYS A 22 -7.60 -3.53 8.79
C LYS A 22 -7.60 -3.49 10.32
N LEU A 23 -7.27 -4.61 10.95
CA LEU A 23 -7.24 -4.67 12.40
C LEU A 23 -6.14 -3.78 12.97
N ILE A 24 -4.93 -3.90 12.43
CA ILE A 24 -3.79 -3.15 12.93
C ILE A 24 -3.99 -1.65 12.77
N LEU A 25 -4.30 -1.21 11.57
CA LEU A 25 -4.42 0.21 11.27
C LEU A 25 -5.72 0.81 11.79
N GLY A 26 -6.78 0.00 11.80
CA GLY A 26 -8.07 0.46 12.31
C GLY A 26 -8.02 0.88 13.76
N ARG A 27 -7.19 0.19 14.55
CA ARG A 27 -7.04 0.54 15.98
C ARG A 27 -6.43 1.92 16.18
N LYS A 28 -5.73 2.43 15.18
CA LYS A 28 -5.13 3.75 15.24
C LYS A 28 -5.93 4.80 14.47
N GLY A 29 -7.15 4.47 14.10
CA GLY A 29 -8.05 5.42 13.47
C GLY A 29 -7.96 5.50 11.96
N PHE A 30 -7.18 4.64 11.32
CA PHE A 30 -7.13 4.61 9.86
C PHE A 30 -8.34 3.88 9.30
N GLN A 31 -8.84 4.34 8.17
CA GLN A 31 -9.88 3.63 7.43
C GLN A 31 -9.19 2.82 6.33
N VAL A 32 -9.34 1.51 6.37
CA VAL A 32 -8.68 0.63 5.40
C VAL A 32 -9.72 0.01 4.49
N VAL A 33 -9.51 0.12 3.18
CA VAL A 33 -10.36 -0.51 2.18
C VAL A 33 -9.49 -1.48 1.40
N GLY A 34 -9.96 -2.72 1.22
CA GLY A 34 -9.16 -3.76 0.60
C GLY A 34 -9.61 -4.11 -0.80
N ALA A 35 -8.64 -4.47 -1.64
CA ALA A 35 -8.89 -5.00 -2.98
C ALA A 35 -8.10 -6.29 -3.12
N ASN A 36 -8.70 -7.29 -3.78
CA ASN A 36 -8.11 -8.63 -3.86
C ASN A 36 -7.21 -8.83 -5.08
N GLY A 37 -6.94 -7.80 -5.84
CA GLY A 37 -6.08 -7.90 -7.00
C GLY A 37 -5.78 -6.53 -7.58
N GLY A 38 -4.91 -6.52 -8.59
CA GLY A 38 -4.42 -5.27 -9.14
C GLY A 38 -5.47 -4.46 -9.86
N ARG A 39 -6.32 -5.10 -10.65
CA ARG A 39 -7.35 -4.37 -11.40
C ARG A 39 -8.38 -3.77 -10.46
N GLU A 40 -8.85 -4.56 -9.50
CA GLU A 40 -9.77 -4.06 -8.50
C GLU A 40 -9.12 -2.95 -7.69
N GLY A 41 -7.82 -3.11 -7.39
CA GLY A 41 -7.07 -2.12 -6.64
C GLY A 41 -7.01 -0.77 -7.34
N LEU A 42 -6.73 -0.77 -8.64
CA LEU A 42 -6.68 0.48 -9.41
C LEU A 42 -8.05 1.16 -9.43
N ALA A 43 -9.11 0.38 -9.62
CA ALA A 43 -10.47 0.94 -9.59
C ALA A 43 -10.80 1.51 -8.22
N LEU A 44 -10.35 0.83 -7.17
CA LEU A 44 -10.59 1.26 -5.81
C LEU A 44 -9.85 2.56 -5.49
N ILE A 45 -8.59 2.68 -5.93
CA ILE A 45 -7.82 3.89 -5.75
C ILE A 45 -8.52 5.08 -6.40
N GLU A 46 -9.01 4.88 -7.61
CA GLU A 46 -9.71 5.93 -8.35
C GLU A 46 -10.95 6.40 -7.61
N ARG A 47 -11.70 5.45 -7.07
CA ARG A 47 -12.96 5.76 -6.37
C ARG A 47 -12.73 6.35 -4.99
N GLU A 48 -11.79 5.79 -4.24
CA GLU A 48 -11.61 6.14 -2.83
C GLU A 48 -10.65 7.31 -2.60
N ARG A 49 -9.74 7.56 -3.52
CA ARG A 49 -8.73 8.60 -3.42
C ARG A 49 -8.01 8.57 -2.07
N PRO A 50 -7.31 7.46 -1.79
CA PRO A 50 -6.72 7.27 -0.47
C PRO A 50 -5.54 8.18 -0.20
N ASN A 51 -5.16 8.25 1.07
CA ASN A 51 -3.95 8.96 1.49
C ASN A 51 -2.70 8.11 1.29
N LEU A 52 -2.87 6.79 1.17
CA LEU A 52 -1.75 5.86 1.06
C LEU A 52 -2.23 4.54 0.48
N VAL A 53 -1.35 3.87 -0.26
CA VAL A 53 -1.62 2.54 -0.82
C VAL A 53 -0.60 1.56 -0.28
N LEU A 54 -1.10 0.44 0.26
CA LEU A 54 -0.27 -0.73 0.58
C LEU A 54 -0.44 -1.70 -0.57
N LEU A 55 0.65 -2.14 -1.17
CA LEU A 55 0.62 -2.87 -2.43
C LEU A 55 1.48 -4.11 -2.37
N ASP A 56 0.87 -5.27 -2.60
CA ASP A 56 1.60 -6.52 -2.74
C ASP A 56 2.10 -6.65 -4.18
N LEU A 57 3.33 -7.13 -4.32
CA LEU A 57 3.92 -7.32 -5.65
C LEU A 57 3.47 -8.62 -6.31
N MET A 58 3.17 -9.64 -5.51
CA MET A 58 2.92 -11.00 -6.01
C MET A 58 1.43 -11.30 -6.01
N MET A 59 0.77 -10.95 -7.10
CA MET A 59 -0.65 -11.22 -7.28
C MET A 59 -0.90 -11.93 -8.60
N PRO A 60 -1.90 -12.84 -8.67
CA PRO A 60 -2.09 -13.64 -9.89
C PRO A 60 -2.66 -12.87 -11.08
N ASP A 61 -3.46 -11.83 -10.85
CA ASP A 61 -4.11 -11.13 -11.97
C ASP A 61 -3.23 -10.04 -12.59
N MET A 62 -2.43 -9.39 -11.78
CA MET A 62 -1.60 -8.28 -12.25
C MET A 62 -0.44 -8.10 -11.29
N ASP A 63 0.77 -8.04 -11.83
CA ASP A 63 1.97 -7.79 -11.05
C ASP A 63 1.84 -6.43 -10.34
N GLY A 64 2.23 -6.38 -9.07
CA GLY A 64 2.17 -5.14 -8.31
C GLY A 64 2.99 -4.01 -8.91
N TRP A 65 4.12 -4.33 -9.56
CA TRP A 65 4.89 -3.29 -10.24
C TRP A 65 4.09 -2.64 -11.37
N GLU A 66 3.26 -3.42 -12.06
CA GLU A 66 2.40 -2.87 -13.09
C GLU A 66 1.36 -1.93 -12.48
N VAL A 67 0.80 -2.30 -11.33
CA VAL A 67 -0.11 -1.41 -10.61
C VAL A 67 0.59 -0.09 -10.28
N TYR A 68 1.80 -0.19 -9.75
CA TYR A 68 2.58 0.98 -9.38
C TYR A 68 2.86 1.86 -10.59
N GLN A 69 3.25 1.25 -11.71
CA GLN A 69 3.53 2.01 -12.92
C GLN A 69 2.29 2.72 -13.43
N GLN A 70 1.14 2.07 -13.39
CA GLN A 70 -0.11 2.70 -13.83
C GLN A 70 -0.50 3.86 -12.90
N MET A 71 -0.27 3.72 -11.60
CA MET A 71 -0.50 4.82 -10.67
C MET A 71 0.37 6.02 -11.01
N LYS A 72 1.64 5.78 -11.28
CA LYS A 72 2.59 6.88 -11.54
C LYS A 72 2.33 7.54 -12.90
N ALA A 73 1.65 6.87 -13.81
CA ALA A 73 1.30 7.42 -15.11
C ALA A 73 0.04 8.29 -15.08
N ARG A 74 -0.72 8.25 -13.99
CA ARG A 74 -1.99 8.99 -13.89
C ARG A 74 -1.83 10.22 -13.01
N GLU A 75 -2.30 11.35 -13.50
CA GLU A 75 -2.20 12.61 -12.76
C GLU A 75 -2.95 12.54 -11.42
N ASP A 76 -4.07 11.82 -11.38
CA ASP A 76 -4.88 11.75 -10.16
C ASP A 76 -4.36 10.76 -9.13
N MET A 77 -3.33 9.98 -9.47
CA MET A 77 -2.79 8.95 -8.58
C MET A 77 -1.31 9.11 -8.28
N LYS A 78 -0.58 9.79 -9.15
CA LYS A 78 0.89 9.76 -9.07
C LYS A 78 1.48 10.32 -7.78
N THR A 79 0.74 11.14 -7.07
CA THR A 79 1.23 11.73 -5.82
C THR A 79 0.86 10.91 -4.58
N ILE A 80 0.06 9.86 -4.75
CA ILE A 80 -0.34 9.01 -3.62
C ILE A 80 0.86 8.15 -3.21
N PRO A 81 1.27 8.20 -1.94
CA PRO A 81 2.42 7.39 -1.51
C PRO A 81 2.09 5.90 -1.51
N VAL A 82 3.10 5.09 -1.81
CA VAL A 82 2.96 3.64 -1.91
C VAL A 82 3.97 2.94 -1.02
N ILE A 83 3.50 2.02 -0.21
CA ILE A 83 4.35 1.11 0.56
C ILE A 83 4.17 -0.28 -0.02
N ILE A 84 5.27 -0.90 -0.42
CA ILE A 84 5.25 -2.28 -0.91
C ILE A 84 5.21 -3.23 0.28
N VAL A 85 4.25 -4.16 0.30
CA VAL A 85 4.14 -5.16 1.37
C VAL A 85 4.05 -6.52 0.69
N THR A 86 5.14 -7.27 0.67
CA THR A 86 5.16 -8.51 -0.10
C THR A 86 5.91 -9.61 0.64
N ALA A 87 5.73 -10.86 0.21
CA ALA A 87 6.42 -12.00 0.78
C ALA A 87 7.92 -11.77 0.66
N LYS A 88 8.69 -12.47 1.51
CA LYS A 88 10.14 -12.31 1.58
C LYS A 88 10.72 -12.17 0.18
N ALA A 89 10.96 -10.94 -0.20
CA ALA A 89 11.47 -10.62 -1.51
C ALA A 89 12.97 -10.81 -1.54
N GLN A 90 13.49 -11.05 -2.73
CA GLN A 90 14.93 -11.12 -2.90
C GLN A 90 15.51 -9.74 -2.75
N SER A 91 16.75 -9.67 -2.27
CA SER A 91 17.40 -8.40 -2.01
C SER A 91 17.39 -7.49 -3.24
N ILE A 92 17.54 -8.08 -4.40
CA ILE A 92 17.59 -7.29 -5.64
C ILE A 92 16.24 -6.62 -5.92
N ASP A 93 15.13 -7.31 -5.62
CA ASP A 93 13.81 -6.72 -5.80
C ASP A 93 13.61 -5.55 -4.89
N ARG A 94 14.12 -5.65 -3.66
CA ARG A 94 14.03 -4.57 -2.71
C ARG A 94 14.80 -3.34 -3.19
N VAL A 95 16.00 -3.56 -3.72
CA VAL A 95 16.82 -2.48 -4.24
C VAL A 95 16.12 -1.78 -5.40
N LEU A 96 15.57 -2.56 -6.34
CA LEU A 96 14.85 -2.02 -7.48
C LEU A 96 13.64 -1.22 -7.02
N GLY A 97 12.90 -1.75 -6.04
CA GLY A 97 11.73 -1.06 -5.53
C GLY A 97 12.04 0.29 -4.94
N LEU A 98 13.06 0.36 -4.08
CA LEU A 98 13.37 1.59 -3.37
C LEU A 98 14.13 2.60 -4.22
N HIS A 99 14.99 2.14 -5.11
CA HIS A 99 15.90 3.04 -5.83
C HIS A 99 15.46 3.34 -7.26
N ILE A 100 14.82 2.38 -7.92
CA ILE A 100 14.40 2.56 -9.30
C ILE A 100 12.93 2.95 -9.40
N ALA A 101 12.04 2.20 -8.76
CA ALA A 101 10.62 2.51 -8.78
C ALA A 101 10.27 3.67 -7.86
N LYS A 102 11.13 3.96 -6.87
CA LYS A 102 10.94 5.09 -5.96
C LYS A 102 9.69 4.98 -5.10
N VAL A 103 9.43 3.77 -4.62
CA VAL A 103 8.35 3.57 -3.66
C VAL A 103 8.74 4.22 -2.33
N ASP A 104 7.75 4.53 -1.52
CA ASP A 104 7.97 5.26 -0.28
C ASP A 104 8.52 4.40 0.84
N ASP A 105 8.18 3.11 0.85
CA ASP A 105 8.77 2.17 1.80
C ASP A 105 8.52 0.76 1.31
N TYR A 106 9.12 -0.20 1.98
CA TYR A 106 9.11 -1.60 1.58
C TYR A 106 9.08 -2.46 2.85
N ILE A 107 8.05 -3.29 2.98
CA ILE A 107 7.89 -4.18 4.12
C ILE A 107 7.81 -5.62 3.63
N THR A 108 8.59 -6.52 4.24
CA THR A 108 8.54 -7.94 3.88
C THR A 108 7.64 -8.69 4.86
N LYS A 109 6.89 -9.66 4.33
CA LYS A 109 6.09 -10.56 5.15
C LYS A 109 6.96 -11.70 5.65
N PRO A 110 6.75 -12.18 6.85
CA PRO A 110 5.77 -11.69 7.82
C PRO A 110 6.28 -10.43 8.52
N PHE A 111 5.37 -9.54 8.86
CA PHE A 111 5.71 -8.32 9.57
C PHE A 111 4.93 -8.26 10.88
N GLY A 112 5.45 -7.50 11.84
CA GLY A 112 4.75 -7.27 13.09
C GLY A 112 3.81 -6.06 12.98
N PRO A 113 2.80 -5.98 13.86
CA PRO A 113 1.88 -4.84 13.85
C PRO A 113 2.60 -3.50 14.01
N GLN A 114 3.60 -3.44 14.86
CA GLN A 114 4.33 -2.20 15.11
C GLN A 114 5.11 -1.77 13.88
N GLU A 115 5.70 -2.72 13.18
CA GLU A 115 6.47 -2.42 11.98
C GLU A 115 5.59 -1.81 10.90
N LEU A 116 4.40 -2.37 10.68
CA LEU A 116 3.47 -1.84 9.70
C LEU A 116 3.01 -0.45 10.09
N LEU A 117 2.62 -0.28 11.35
CA LEU A 117 2.12 0.99 11.84
C LEU A 117 3.17 2.09 11.72
N GLU A 118 4.40 1.80 12.11
CA GLU A 118 5.48 2.78 12.04
C GLU A 118 5.78 3.21 10.61
N SER A 119 5.75 2.25 9.68
CA SER A 119 5.97 2.57 8.27
C SER A 119 4.88 3.49 7.74
N VAL A 120 3.63 3.16 8.02
CA VAL A 120 2.50 3.98 7.57
C VAL A 120 2.59 5.39 8.14
N GLU A 121 2.85 5.50 9.45
CA GLU A 121 2.92 6.81 10.09
C GLU A 121 4.09 7.63 9.56
N ARG A 122 5.24 6.99 9.35
CA ARG A 122 6.42 7.69 8.84
C ARG A 122 6.18 8.22 7.43
N VAL A 123 5.59 7.39 6.56
CA VAL A 123 5.34 7.81 5.18
C VAL A 123 4.31 8.93 5.13
N LEU A 124 3.24 8.83 5.91
CA LEU A 124 2.23 9.88 5.93
C LEU A 124 2.76 11.20 6.50
N ALA A 125 3.61 11.14 7.50
CA ALA A 125 4.21 12.34 8.08
C ALA A 125 5.12 13.03 7.05
N LYS A 126 5.85 12.27 6.26
CA LYS A 126 6.75 12.79 5.25
C LYS A 126 5.97 13.51 4.15
N VAL A 127 4.83 12.95 3.75
CA VAL A 127 4.00 13.55 2.69
C VAL A 127 3.33 14.82 3.18
N SER A 128 2.99 14.87 4.47
CA SER A 128 2.31 16.02 5.05
C SER A 128 3.25 17.18 5.34
N ALA A 129 4.54 16.93 5.35
CA ALA A 129 5.54 17.94 5.73
C ALA A 129 5.74 19.03 4.67
#